data_01005cf6a9d5435cdb3a2762351df22a
#
_entry.id   01005cf6a9d5435cdb3a2762351df22a
#
_cell.length_a   1.000
_cell.length_b   1.000
_cell.length_c   1.000
_cell.angle_alpha   90.00
_cell.angle_beta   90.00
_cell.angle_gamma   90.00
#
_symmetry.space_group_name_H-M   'P 1'
#
loop_
_entity.id
_entity.type
_entity.pdbx_description
1 polymer ?
#
loop_
_entity_poly.entity_id
_entity_poly.type
_entity_poly.pdbx_seq_one_letter_code
_entity_poly.pdbx_strand_id
1 'polypeptide(L)'
;YLGAIKNWVDIQKDYNCIYSMMDLHTITVRQTPADIRRRTLEVLALYIACGINPEETILFIQSHNPAHAELGWVLNCYTYMGELQRMTQFKDKSARHAENINAGLFTYPVLMAADILLYQTDYVPVGKDQMQHIEICRDIAQRFNSLYGDVFKIPEGMLSKSGAKIMSLQEPE
;
A
#
# COMPACT_ATOMS: atom_id res chain seq x y z
N TYR A 1 -7.53 -13.87 -4.39
CA TYR A 1 -8.75 -13.81 -3.60
C TYR A 1 -8.52 -14.25 -2.15
N LEU A 2 -8.13 -15.52 -1.91
CA LEU A 2 -8.03 -16.10 -0.57
C LEU A 2 -7.05 -15.39 0.37
N GLY A 3 -5.92 -14.91 -0.14
CA GLY A 3 -4.86 -14.30 0.67
C GLY A 3 -5.15 -12.85 1.10
N ALA A 4 -6.02 -12.14 0.39
CA ALA A 4 -6.29 -10.72 0.64
C ALA A 4 -7.79 -10.40 0.58
N ILE A 5 -8.42 -10.44 -0.60
CA ILE A 5 -9.76 -9.90 -0.84
C ILE A 5 -10.81 -10.54 0.07
N LYS A 6 -10.75 -11.86 0.28
CA LYS A 6 -11.66 -12.55 1.21
C LYS A 6 -11.62 -11.94 2.62
N ASN A 7 -10.42 -11.68 3.13
CA ASN A 7 -10.26 -11.07 4.45
C ASN A 7 -10.81 -9.64 4.48
N TRP A 8 -10.63 -8.88 3.39
CA TRP A 8 -11.17 -7.52 3.28
C TRP A 8 -12.70 -7.51 3.28
N VAL A 9 -13.32 -8.47 2.59
CA VAL A 9 -14.79 -8.65 2.62
C VAL A 9 -15.28 -8.99 4.03
N ASP A 10 -14.53 -9.79 4.77
CA ASP A 10 -14.91 -10.16 6.14
C ASP A 10 -14.81 -8.97 7.11
N ILE A 11 -13.73 -8.18 7.04
CA ILE A 11 -13.49 -7.07 7.98
C ILE A 11 -14.33 -5.82 7.72
N GLN A 12 -14.88 -5.61 6.50
CA GLN A 12 -15.71 -4.44 6.21
C GLN A 12 -16.97 -4.34 7.09
N LYS A 13 -17.39 -5.44 7.72
CA LYS A 13 -18.54 -5.48 8.62
C LYS A 13 -18.24 -4.89 10.00
N ASP A 14 -16.97 -4.88 10.40
CA ASP A 14 -16.52 -4.52 11.72
C ASP A 14 -15.76 -3.19 11.76
N TYR A 15 -15.31 -2.68 10.57
CA TYR A 15 -14.46 -1.51 10.46
C TYR A 15 -14.97 -0.55 9.37
N ASN A 16 -14.69 0.73 9.55
CA ASN A 16 -14.81 1.73 8.49
C ASN A 16 -13.65 1.54 7.50
N CYS A 17 -13.92 0.88 6.39
CA CYS A 17 -12.89 0.48 5.44
C CYS A 17 -12.73 1.48 4.29
N ILE A 18 -11.46 1.69 3.91
CA ILE A 18 -11.06 2.48 2.75
C ILE A 18 -10.23 1.57 1.83
N TYR A 19 -10.66 1.42 0.59
CA TYR A 19 -9.95 0.64 -0.43
C TYR A 19 -9.64 1.51 -1.64
N SER A 20 -8.38 1.53 -2.05
CA SER A 20 -7.93 2.32 -3.18
C SER A 20 -7.29 1.45 -4.25
N MET A 21 -7.57 1.77 -5.51
CA MET A 21 -6.83 1.23 -6.65
C MET A 21 -5.54 2.01 -6.79
N MET A 22 -4.41 1.35 -6.49
CA MET A 22 -3.08 1.94 -6.33
C MET A 22 -2.37 2.19 -7.67
N ASP A 23 -2.95 3.05 -8.52
CA ASP A 23 -2.44 3.34 -9.86
C ASP A 23 -1.12 4.14 -9.85
N LEU A 24 -0.87 5.01 -8.85
CA LEU A 24 0.40 5.72 -8.73
C LEU A 24 1.57 4.76 -8.41
N HIS A 25 1.33 3.69 -7.65
CA HIS A 25 2.37 2.68 -7.42
C HIS A 25 2.69 1.87 -8.68
N THR A 26 1.72 1.67 -9.57
CA THR A 26 1.94 0.87 -10.78
C THR A 26 2.89 1.53 -11.78
N ILE A 27 3.00 2.86 -11.79
CA ILE A 27 3.89 3.59 -12.69
C ILE A 27 5.38 3.52 -12.28
N THR A 28 5.71 2.94 -11.14
CA THR A 28 7.10 2.58 -10.78
C THR A 28 7.72 1.60 -11.76
N VAL A 29 6.88 0.85 -12.49
CA VAL A 29 7.24 0.03 -13.66
C VAL A 29 6.52 0.61 -14.87
N ARG A 30 7.20 0.68 -16.02
CA ARG A 30 6.62 1.26 -17.23
C ARG A 30 5.36 0.51 -17.66
N GLN A 31 4.31 1.25 -17.90
CA GLN A 31 2.98 0.78 -18.32
C GLN A 31 2.49 1.65 -19.48
N THR A 32 1.63 1.11 -20.34
CA THR A 32 0.90 1.96 -21.29
C THR A 32 -0.28 2.64 -20.60
N PRO A 33 -0.63 3.90 -20.94
CA PRO A 33 -1.77 4.59 -20.32
C PRO A 33 -3.09 3.84 -20.50
N ALA A 34 -3.28 3.16 -21.64
CA ALA A 34 -4.48 2.37 -21.89
C ALA A 34 -4.58 1.16 -20.97
N ASP A 35 -3.47 0.46 -20.74
CA ASP A 35 -3.43 -0.70 -19.85
C ASP A 35 -3.67 -0.30 -18.39
N ILE A 36 -3.07 0.80 -17.91
CA ILE A 36 -3.32 1.28 -16.55
C ILE A 36 -4.81 1.55 -16.35
N ARG A 37 -5.45 2.33 -17.24
CA ARG A 37 -6.88 2.65 -17.13
C ARG A 37 -7.74 1.39 -17.11
N ARG A 38 -7.50 0.47 -18.06
CA ARG A 38 -8.25 -0.78 -18.15
C ARG A 38 -8.09 -1.62 -16.88
N ARG A 39 -6.85 -1.87 -16.45
CA ARG A 39 -6.55 -2.70 -15.27
C ARG A 39 -7.07 -2.09 -13.98
N THR A 40 -7.02 -0.77 -13.82
CA THR A 40 -7.58 -0.07 -12.65
C THR A 40 -9.07 -0.32 -12.54
N LEU A 41 -9.83 -0.21 -13.64
CA LEU A 41 -11.26 -0.49 -13.66
C LEU A 41 -11.57 -1.99 -13.49
N GLU A 42 -10.77 -2.88 -14.06
CA GLU A 42 -10.88 -4.33 -13.86
C GLU A 42 -10.69 -4.72 -12.39
N VAL A 43 -9.71 -4.12 -11.70
CA VAL A 43 -9.47 -4.35 -10.25
C VAL A 43 -10.63 -3.84 -9.43
N LEU A 44 -11.16 -2.65 -9.73
CA LEU A 44 -12.34 -2.10 -9.06
C LEU A 44 -13.56 -3.03 -9.22
N ALA A 45 -13.83 -3.46 -10.45
CA ALA A 45 -14.92 -4.39 -10.73
C ALA A 45 -14.74 -5.73 -10.00
N LEU A 46 -13.49 -6.22 -9.92
CA LEU A 46 -13.16 -7.44 -9.19
C LEU A 46 -13.44 -7.30 -7.68
N TYR A 47 -13.10 -6.16 -7.07
CA TYR A 47 -13.37 -5.92 -5.64
C TYR A 47 -14.88 -5.99 -5.35
N ILE A 48 -15.68 -5.29 -6.16
CA ILE A 48 -17.16 -5.30 -6.03
C ILE A 48 -17.70 -6.72 -6.28
N ALA A 49 -17.25 -7.40 -7.32
CA ALA A 49 -17.69 -8.78 -7.64
C ALA A 49 -17.31 -9.79 -6.54
N CYS A 50 -16.24 -9.55 -5.80
CA CYS A 50 -15.81 -10.38 -4.67
C CYS A 50 -16.56 -10.07 -3.36
N GLY A 51 -17.38 -9.00 -3.32
CA GLY A 51 -18.21 -8.67 -2.17
C GLY A 51 -17.79 -7.45 -1.36
N ILE A 52 -16.85 -6.63 -1.85
CA ILE A 52 -16.62 -5.30 -1.27
C ILE A 52 -17.83 -4.43 -1.59
N ASN A 53 -18.49 -3.93 -0.56
CA ASN A 53 -19.72 -3.14 -0.72
C ASN A 53 -19.41 -1.64 -0.81
N PRO A 54 -19.60 -0.99 -1.98
CA PRO A 54 -19.32 0.43 -2.16
C PRO A 54 -20.28 1.37 -1.41
N GLU A 55 -21.40 0.85 -0.88
CA GLU A 55 -22.33 1.64 -0.06
C GLU A 55 -21.90 1.69 1.42
N GLU A 56 -21.10 0.72 1.86
CA GLU A 56 -20.60 0.62 3.23
C GLU A 56 -19.12 0.96 3.37
N THR A 57 -18.37 0.97 2.25
CA THR A 57 -16.93 1.22 2.22
C THR A 57 -16.58 2.33 1.26
N ILE A 58 -15.46 2.99 1.49
CA ILE A 58 -14.92 3.99 0.57
C ILE A 58 -14.06 3.29 -0.47
N LEU A 59 -14.48 3.38 -1.74
CA LEU A 59 -13.73 2.88 -2.89
C LEU A 59 -13.34 4.03 -3.82
N PHE A 60 -12.05 4.15 -4.17
CA PHE A 60 -11.60 5.19 -5.08
C PHE A 60 -10.32 4.79 -5.82
N ILE A 61 -9.93 5.60 -6.81
CA ILE A 61 -8.66 5.48 -7.52
C ILE A 61 -7.68 6.46 -6.89
N GLN A 62 -6.52 6.00 -6.48
CA GLN A 62 -5.51 6.75 -5.73
C GLN A 62 -5.17 8.09 -6.39
N SER A 63 -4.93 8.12 -7.70
CA SER A 63 -4.58 9.33 -8.45
C SER A 63 -5.70 10.38 -8.52
N HIS A 64 -6.95 9.99 -8.20
CA HIS A 64 -8.08 10.94 -8.15
C HIS A 64 -8.07 11.82 -6.89
N ASN A 65 -7.25 11.47 -5.88
CA ASN A 65 -6.98 12.33 -4.74
C ASN A 65 -5.50 12.78 -4.77
N PRO A 66 -5.18 13.99 -5.23
CA PRO A 66 -3.80 14.47 -5.35
C PRO A 66 -3.06 14.57 -4.01
N ALA A 67 -3.79 14.59 -2.88
CA ALA A 67 -3.19 14.68 -1.56
C ALA A 67 -2.27 13.48 -1.23
N HIS A 68 -2.45 12.32 -1.87
CA HIS A 68 -1.52 11.19 -1.77
C HIS A 68 -0.11 11.55 -2.23
N ALA A 69 0.00 12.16 -3.42
CA ALA A 69 1.28 12.57 -3.97
C ALA A 69 1.86 13.77 -3.22
N GLU A 70 1.02 14.72 -2.79
CA GLU A 70 1.43 15.89 -2.01
C GLU A 70 1.99 15.48 -0.65
N LEU A 71 1.26 14.67 0.11
CA LEU A 71 1.74 14.14 1.39
C LEU A 71 2.96 13.24 1.19
N GLY A 72 2.99 12.43 0.14
CA GLY A 72 4.15 11.62 -0.23
C GLY A 72 5.41 12.45 -0.42
N TRP A 73 5.30 13.62 -1.07
CA TRP A 73 6.42 14.56 -1.20
C TRP A 73 6.86 15.11 0.17
N VAL A 74 5.92 15.55 0.98
CA VAL A 74 6.22 16.05 2.33
C VAL A 74 6.96 14.98 3.12
N LEU A 75 6.42 13.76 3.20
CA LEU A 75 7.02 12.66 3.97
C LEU A 75 8.39 12.21 3.42
N ASN A 76 8.65 12.36 2.12
CA ASN A 76 9.99 12.13 1.56
C ASN A 76 11.06 13.03 2.21
N CYS A 77 10.70 14.25 2.60
CA CYS A 77 11.60 15.18 3.28
C CYS A 77 11.90 14.74 4.73
N TYR A 78 11.13 13.81 5.29
CA TYR A 78 11.27 13.27 6.65
C TYR A 78 11.69 11.80 6.66
N THR A 79 12.05 11.22 5.51
CA THR A 79 12.48 9.84 5.37
C THR A 79 13.95 9.76 5.07
N TYR A 80 14.69 8.93 5.80
CA TYR A 80 16.13 8.81 5.59
C TYR A 80 16.49 7.80 4.49
N MET A 81 17.43 8.16 3.64
CA MET A 81 17.94 7.30 2.55
C MET A 81 18.35 5.92 3.05
N GLY A 82 19.02 5.85 4.21
CA GLY A 82 19.46 4.58 4.79
C GLY A 82 18.31 3.65 5.22
N GLU A 83 17.13 4.18 5.54
CA GLU A 83 15.94 3.39 5.83
C GLU A 83 15.40 2.73 4.56
N LEU A 84 15.28 3.50 3.47
CA LEU A 84 14.84 3.00 2.17
C LEU A 84 15.83 1.99 1.57
N GLN A 85 17.13 2.19 1.73
CA GLN A 85 18.15 1.26 1.25
C GLN A 85 18.10 -0.11 1.93
N ARG A 86 17.61 -0.19 3.16
CA ARG A 86 17.47 -1.44 3.91
C ARG A 86 16.23 -2.24 3.53
N MET A 87 15.29 -1.65 2.77
CA MET A 87 14.07 -2.32 2.34
C MET A 87 14.37 -3.55 1.47
N THR A 88 13.94 -4.72 1.90
CA THR A 88 14.17 -5.98 1.18
C THR A 88 13.49 -5.97 -0.19
N GLN A 89 12.27 -5.46 -0.26
CA GLN A 89 11.53 -5.35 -1.52
C GLN A 89 12.20 -4.43 -2.55
N PHE A 90 12.92 -3.38 -2.13
CA PHE A 90 13.72 -2.57 -3.05
C PHE A 90 14.84 -3.40 -3.67
N LYS A 91 15.55 -4.20 -2.86
CA LYS A 91 16.63 -5.07 -3.34
C LYS A 91 16.13 -6.10 -4.35
N ASP A 92 15.00 -6.75 -4.04
CA ASP A 92 14.39 -7.77 -4.91
C ASP A 92 13.87 -7.16 -6.23
N LYS A 93 13.18 -6.02 -6.16
CA LYS A 93 12.67 -5.33 -7.35
C LYS A 93 13.78 -4.75 -8.22
N SER A 94 14.83 -4.20 -7.60
CA SER A 94 16.00 -3.69 -8.33
C SER A 94 16.74 -4.80 -9.07
N ALA A 95 16.83 -6.00 -8.50
CA ALA A 95 17.43 -7.15 -9.15
C ALA A 95 16.59 -7.62 -10.36
N ARG A 96 15.26 -7.56 -10.27
CA ARG A 96 14.34 -7.99 -11.36
C ARG A 96 14.22 -6.97 -12.49
N HIS A 97 14.43 -5.70 -12.21
CA HIS A 97 14.25 -4.57 -13.13
C HIS A 97 15.52 -3.73 -13.27
N ALA A 98 16.69 -4.39 -13.35
CA ALA A 98 18.01 -3.76 -13.34
C ALA A 98 18.17 -2.65 -14.40
N GLU A 99 17.47 -2.75 -15.52
CA GLU A 99 17.52 -1.76 -16.62
C GLU A 99 16.67 -0.51 -16.36
N ASN A 100 15.81 -0.51 -15.35
CA ASN A 100 14.87 0.60 -15.09
C ASN A 100 14.68 0.88 -13.58
N ILE A 101 15.79 1.01 -12.86
CA ILE A 101 15.76 1.44 -11.46
C ILE A 101 15.54 2.95 -11.44
N ASN A 102 14.31 3.37 -11.15
CA ASN A 102 13.96 4.78 -11.06
C ASN A 102 13.71 5.21 -9.61
N ALA A 103 13.66 6.54 -9.39
CA ALA A 103 13.46 7.12 -8.06
C ALA A 103 12.15 6.66 -7.41
N GLY A 104 11.06 6.49 -8.18
CA GLY A 104 9.79 6.01 -7.67
C GLY A 104 9.88 4.59 -7.11
N LEU A 105 10.68 3.71 -7.73
CA LEU A 105 10.93 2.36 -7.21
C LEU A 105 11.70 2.39 -5.88
N PHE A 106 12.49 3.42 -5.62
CA PHE A 106 13.20 3.61 -4.36
C PHE A 106 12.30 4.25 -3.29
N THR A 107 11.46 5.21 -3.67
CA THR A 107 10.68 6.04 -2.72
C THR A 107 9.22 5.58 -2.56
N TYR A 108 8.74 4.57 -3.29
CA TYR A 108 7.34 4.11 -3.15
C TYR A 108 6.92 3.74 -1.71
N PRO A 109 7.81 3.28 -0.79
CA PRO A 109 7.40 3.05 0.59
C PRO A 109 6.93 4.31 1.30
N VAL A 110 7.43 5.48 0.89
CA VAL A 110 7.00 6.78 1.42
C VAL A 110 5.62 7.16 0.87
N LEU A 111 5.36 6.89 -0.41
CA LEU A 111 4.02 7.05 -0.96
C LEU A 111 3.01 6.11 -0.27
N MET A 112 3.40 4.86 0.02
CA MET A 112 2.57 3.95 0.80
C MET A 112 2.31 4.48 2.23
N ALA A 113 3.31 5.09 2.87
CA ALA A 113 3.11 5.75 4.15
C ALA A 113 2.10 6.91 4.03
N ALA A 114 2.16 7.71 2.96
CA ALA A 114 1.19 8.76 2.69
C ALA A 114 -0.23 8.20 2.49
N ASP A 115 -0.37 7.09 1.75
CA ASP A 115 -1.66 6.42 1.53
C ASP A 115 -2.33 6.01 2.86
N ILE A 116 -1.54 5.64 3.85
CA ILE A 116 -2.00 5.21 5.17
C ILE A 116 -2.27 6.41 6.09
N LEU A 117 -1.30 7.32 6.20
CA LEU A 117 -1.33 8.41 7.17
C LEU A 117 -2.33 9.52 6.79
N LEU A 118 -2.60 9.71 5.49
CA LEU A 118 -3.58 10.69 4.99
C LEU A 118 -4.97 10.50 5.61
N TYR A 119 -5.35 9.26 5.91
CA TYR A 119 -6.66 8.89 6.45
C TYR A 119 -6.66 8.61 7.95
N GLN A 120 -5.57 8.89 8.66
CA GLN A 120 -5.45 8.62 10.11
C GLN A 120 -5.79 7.16 10.44
N THR A 121 -5.28 6.23 9.64
CA THR A 121 -5.61 4.81 9.67
C THR A 121 -5.18 4.16 10.99
N ASP A 122 -6.08 3.42 11.62
CA ASP A 122 -5.78 2.63 12.82
C ASP A 122 -5.11 1.30 12.46
N TYR A 123 -5.68 0.56 11.49
CA TYR A 123 -5.23 -0.78 11.11
C TYR A 123 -5.03 -0.93 9.61
N VAL A 124 -3.95 -1.60 9.22
CA VAL A 124 -3.65 -1.90 7.82
C VAL A 124 -3.55 -3.42 7.64
N PRO A 125 -4.53 -4.06 6.96
CA PRO A 125 -4.46 -5.48 6.66
C PRO A 125 -3.33 -5.78 5.68
N VAL A 126 -2.32 -6.51 6.13
CA VAL A 126 -1.11 -6.82 5.33
C VAL A 126 -0.66 -8.25 5.50
N GLY A 127 0.05 -8.76 4.50
CA GLY A 127 0.84 -10.00 4.60
C GLY A 127 2.14 -9.77 5.37
N LYS A 128 2.78 -10.85 5.81
CA LYS A 128 4.06 -10.80 6.54
C LYS A 128 5.16 -10.08 5.76
N ASP A 129 5.17 -10.22 4.45
CA ASP A 129 6.13 -9.57 3.54
C ASP A 129 5.98 -8.04 3.48
N GLN A 130 4.84 -7.50 3.91
CA GLN A 130 4.56 -6.06 3.95
C GLN A 130 4.79 -5.44 5.33
N MET A 131 5.12 -6.22 6.36
CA MET A 131 5.33 -5.69 7.71
C MET A 131 6.44 -4.63 7.76
N GLN A 132 7.52 -4.82 6.99
CA GLN A 132 8.60 -3.84 6.90
C GLN A 132 8.13 -2.47 6.36
N HIS A 133 7.13 -2.45 5.47
CA HIS A 133 6.53 -1.20 4.99
C HIS A 133 5.68 -0.51 6.08
N ILE A 134 5.00 -1.30 6.91
CA ILE A 134 4.27 -0.73 8.06
C ILE A 134 5.23 -0.16 9.08
N GLU A 135 6.36 -0.84 9.34
CA GLU A 135 7.40 -0.33 10.25
C GLU A 135 7.96 1.02 9.77
N ILE A 136 8.33 1.14 8.49
CA ILE A 136 8.84 2.44 7.97
C ILE A 136 7.76 3.52 8.00
N CYS A 137 6.50 3.19 7.74
CA CYS A 137 5.37 4.12 7.87
C CYS A 137 5.26 4.65 9.32
N ARG A 138 5.35 3.77 10.31
CA ARG A 138 5.33 4.10 11.74
C ARG A 138 6.50 4.98 12.13
N ASP A 139 7.72 4.65 11.67
CA ASP A 139 8.93 5.43 11.95
C ASP A 139 8.83 6.86 11.39
N ILE A 140 8.30 7.01 10.17
CA ILE A 140 8.05 8.32 9.56
C ILE A 140 7.01 9.10 10.38
N ALA A 141 5.90 8.47 10.75
CA ALA A 141 4.84 9.12 11.53
C ALA A 141 5.33 9.55 12.92
N GLN A 142 6.07 8.70 13.62
CA GLN A 142 6.65 9.00 14.93
C GLN A 142 7.66 10.15 14.84
N ARG A 143 8.52 10.14 13.83
CA ARG A 143 9.50 11.22 13.58
C ARG A 143 8.79 12.54 13.31
N PHE A 144 7.76 12.52 12.48
CA PHE A 144 6.98 13.71 12.18
C PHE A 144 6.28 14.25 13.44
N ASN A 145 5.63 13.37 14.19
CA ASN A 145 4.98 13.73 15.45
C ASN A 145 5.96 14.27 16.49
N SER A 146 7.18 13.75 16.56
CA SER A 146 8.20 14.26 17.50
C SER A 146 8.62 15.71 17.21
N LEU A 147 8.45 16.16 15.96
CA LEU A 147 8.81 17.52 15.55
C LEU A 147 7.64 18.50 15.63
N TYR A 148 6.42 18.03 15.34
CA TYR A 148 5.26 18.88 15.12
C TYR A 148 4.07 18.61 16.05
N GLY A 149 4.22 17.68 17.02
CA GLY A 149 3.13 17.23 17.87
C GLY A 149 2.34 16.06 17.23
N ASP A 150 1.23 15.68 17.85
CA ASP A 150 0.42 14.52 17.45
C ASP A 150 -0.38 14.79 16.16
N VAL A 151 0.33 14.81 15.01
CA VAL A 151 -0.28 15.04 13.68
C VAL A 151 -0.85 13.76 13.11
N PHE A 152 -0.12 12.64 13.21
CA PHE A 152 -0.52 11.37 12.63
C PHE A 152 -0.83 10.34 13.71
N LYS A 153 -1.90 9.57 13.52
CA LYS A 153 -2.07 8.29 14.20
C LYS A 153 -0.96 7.33 13.78
N ILE A 154 -0.46 6.54 14.73
CA ILE A 154 0.54 5.52 14.43
C ILE A 154 -0.20 4.22 14.05
N PRO A 155 -0.16 3.80 12.78
CA PRO A 155 -0.95 2.66 12.32
C PRO A 155 -0.40 1.33 12.84
N GLU A 156 -1.27 0.32 12.92
CA GLU A 156 -0.89 -1.05 13.24
C GLU A 156 -1.11 -1.99 12.06
N GLY A 157 -0.15 -2.89 11.80
CA GLY A 157 -0.29 -3.94 10.82
C GLY A 157 -1.21 -5.06 11.32
N MET A 158 -2.27 -5.36 10.57
CA MET A 158 -3.19 -6.45 10.88
C MET A 158 -2.84 -7.66 10.01
N LEU A 159 -2.29 -8.70 10.62
CA LEU A 159 -2.00 -9.95 9.92
C LEU A 159 -3.27 -10.81 9.82
N SER A 160 -3.52 -11.37 8.64
CA SER A 160 -4.61 -12.32 8.45
C SER A 160 -4.42 -13.57 9.33
N LYS A 161 -5.48 -13.98 10.02
CA LYS A 161 -5.48 -15.19 10.86
C LYS A 161 -5.49 -16.48 10.03
N SER A 162 -5.95 -16.44 8.79
CA SER A 162 -6.06 -17.60 7.89
C SER A 162 -5.58 -17.25 6.48
N GLY A 163 -4.95 -18.21 5.78
CA GLY A 163 -4.51 -18.03 4.40
C GLY A 163 -3.32 -17.09 4.23
N ALA A 164 -2.51 -16.88 5.27
CA ALA A 164 -1.39 -15.93 5.27
C ALA A 164 -0.31 -16.25 4.19
N LYS A 165 -0.21 -17.50 3.74
CA LYS A 165 0.64 -17.93 2.62
C LYS A 165 -0.07 -19.01 1.83
N ILE A 166 -0.45 -18.70 0.60
CA ILE A 166 -0.99 -19.68 -0.34
C ILE A 166 0.14 -20.10 -1.26
N MET A 167 0.48 -21.37 -1.21
CA MET A 167 1.56 -21.96 -1.99
C MET A 167 1.08 -22.28 -3.41
N SER A 168 2.01 -22.47 -4.33
CA SER A 168 1.70 -22.96 -5.67
C SER A 168 1.03 -24.33 -5.59
N LEU A 169 0.03 -24.57 -6.44
CA LEU A 169 -0.59 -25.90 -6.56
C LEU A 169 0.31 -26.89 -7.32
N GLN A 170 1.30 -26.39 -8.08
CA GLN A 170 2.24 -27.21 -8.83
C GLN A 170 3.52 -27.49 -8.05
N GLU A 171 3.99 -26.48 -7.28
CA GLU A 171 5.22 -26.57 -6.45
C GLU A 171 4.89 -25.96 -5.08
N PRO A 172 4.35 -26.77 -4.13
CA PRO A 172 3.86 -26.29 -2.84
C PRO A 172 4.96 -26.02 -1.80
N GLU A 173 6.25 -26.13 -2.16
CA GLU A 173 7.41 -25.89 -1.28
C GLU A 173 7.99 -24.48 -1.44
#